data_5e9f1e6bde2ba9be53f47dc7e64d281a
#
_entry.id   5e9f1e6bde2ba9be53f47dc7e64d281a
#
_cell.length_a   1.000
_cell.length_b   1.000
_cell.length_c   1.000
_cell.angle_alpha   90.00
_cell.angle_beta   90.00
_cell.angle_gamma   90.00
#
_symmetry.space_group_name_H-M   'P 1'
#
loop_
_entity.id
_entity.type
_entity.pdbx_description
1 polymer ?
#
loop_
_entity_poly.entity_id
_entity_poly.type
_entity_poly.pdbx_seq_one_letter_code
_entity_poly.pdbx_strand_id
1 'polypeptide(L)'
;MKYYMIAGEASGDLHGSNLIKEVKKLDAQCEVRCWGGDLMEQAGGRLVKHYKDLAFMGFIEVVRNLRTILTNLKFCREDILAFQPDALILIDYPGFNLRIAKWAKKNGFKVIFYISPVILTLKKSLSPAPIP
;
A
#
# COMPACT_ATOMS: atom_id res chain seq x y z
N MET A 1 8.30 -14.12 8.67
CA MET A 1 8.42 -12.64 8.62
C MET A 1 7.04 -12.00 8.55
N LYS A 2 6.96 -10.76 8.97
CA LYS A 2 5.73 -9.98 8.94
C LYS A 2 5.81 -8.92 7.86
N TYR A 3 4.77 -8.85 7.03
CA TYR A 3 4.67 -7.88 5.95
C TYR A 3 3.40 -7.05 6.09
N TYR A 4 3.51 -5.76 5.88
CA TYR A 4 2.37 -4.84 5.83
C TYR A 4 2.29 -4.27 4.43
N MET A 5 1.18 -4.51 3.73
CA MET A 5 1.00 -4.10 2.34
C MET A 5 -0.16 -3.14 2.21
N ILE A 6 0.02 -2.07 1.42
CA ILE A 6 -1.04 -1.08 1.21
C ILE A 6 -1.29 -0.90 -0.28
N ALA A 7 -2.51 -1.22 -0.71
CA ALA A 7 -3.04 -0.95 -2.04
C ALA A 7 -4.35 -0.17 -1.88
N GLY A 8 -4.59 0.80 -2.75
CA GLY A 8 -5.73 1.70 -2.62
C GLY A 8 -6.78 1.57 -3.72
N GLU A 9 -6.63 0.61 -4.63
CA GLU A 9 -7.54 0.43 -5.75
C GLU A 9 -7.52 -1.01 -6.28
N ALA A 10 -8.45 -1.31 -7.18
CA ALA A 10 -8.64 -2.68 -7.69
C ALA A 10 -7.39 -3.24 -8.37
N SER A 11 -6.66 -2.44 -9.15
CA SER A 11 -5.42 -2.88 -9.79
C SER A 11 -4.35 -3.24 -8.76
N GLY A 12 -4.23 -2.45 -7.72
CA GLY A 12 -3.30 -2.71 -6.61
C GLY A 12 -3.67 -3.97 -5.84
N ASP A 13 -4.97 -4.23 -5.67
CA ASP A 13 -5.45 -5.46 -5.05
C ASP A 13 -5.01 -6.69 -5.85
N LEU A 14 -5.13 -6.64 -7.16
CA LEU A 14 -4.67 -7.72 -8.03
C LEU A 14 -3.16 -7.94 -7.90
N HIS A 15 -2.37 -6.89 -8.03
CA HIS A 15 -0.91 -6.99 -7.92
C HIS A 15 -0.49 -7.45 -6.53
N GLY A 16 -1.14 -6.91 -5.49
CA GLY A 16 -0.88 -7.32 -4.12
C GLY A 16 -1.21 -8.77 -3.85
N SER A 17 -2.31 -9.28 -4.42
CA SER A 17 -2.68 -10.68 -4.27
C SER A 17 -1.63 -11.61 -4.87
N ASN A 18 -1.12 -11.28 -6.05
CA ASN A 18 -0.07 -12.06 -6.69
C ASN A 18 1.22 -12.02 -5.88
N LEU A 19 1.56 -10.86 -5.33
CA LEU A 19 2.73 -10.72 -4.48
C LEU A 19 2.60 -11.56 -3.20
N ILE A 20 1.45 -11.56 -2.56
CA ILE A 20 1.19 -12.37 -1.35
C ILE A 20 1.39 -13.85 -1.67
N LYS A 21 0.87 -14.32 -2.80
CA LYS A 21 1.05 -15.72 -3.21
C LYS A 21 2.52 -16.09 -3.36
N GLU A 22 3.31 -15.22 -3.98
CA GLU A 22 4.74 -15.47 -4.17
C GLU A 22 5.52 -15.41 -2.86
N VAL A 23 5.22 -14.46 -2.00
CA VAL A 23 5.86 -14.34 -0.69
C VAL A 23 5.58 -15.59 0.16
N LYS A 24 4.35 -16.09 0.11
CA LYS A 24 3.97 -17.32 0.85
C LYS A 24 4.68 -18.57 0.35
N LYS A 25 5.05 -18.61 -0.92
CA LYS A 25 5.87 -19.71 -1.46
C LYS A 25 7.29 -19.68 -0.89
N LEU A 26 7.83 -18.49 -0.67
CA LEU A 26 9.19 -18.31 -0.15
C LEU A 26 9.24 -18.37 1.38
N ASP A 27 8.16 -17.99 2.04
CA ASP A 27 8.05 -17.95 3.50
C ASP A 27 6.64 -18.39 3.91
N ALA A 28 6.45 -19.69 4.06
CA ALA A 28 5.14 -20.29 4.36
C ALA A 28 4.59 -19.82 5.71
N GLN A 29 5.44 -19.37 6.63
CA GLN A 29 5.05 -18.91 7.95
C GLN A 29 4.84 -17.40 8.02
N CYS A 30 4.90 -16.69 6.91
CA CYS A 30 4.76 -15.25 6.90
C CYS A 30 3.35 -14.81 7.33
N GLU A 31 3.31 -13.67 8.01
CA GLU A 31 2.06 -12.99 8.31
C GLU A 31 1.97 -11.75 7.41
N VAL A 32 0.84 -11.60 6.73
CA VAL A 32 0.58 -10.45 5.86
C VAL A 32 -0.66 -9.72 6.38
N ARG A 33 -0.49 -8.45 6.70
CA ARG A 33 -1.57 -7.56 7.07
C ARG A 33 -1.68 -6.52 5.97
N CYS A 34 -2.89 -6.23 5.48
CA CYS A 34 -2.99 -5.44 4.26
C CYS A 34 -4.20 -4.50 4.20
N TRP A 35 -4.03 -3.46 3.43
CA TRP A 35 -5.09 -2.63 2.88
C TRP A 35 -5.18 -3.00 1.40
N GLY A 36 -6.35 -3.33 0.93
CA GLY A 36 -6.54 -3.77 -0.44
C GLY A 36 -7.97 -4.22 -0.65
N GLY A 37 -8.16 -5.39 -1.21
CA GLY A 37 -9.48 -5.91 -1.49
C GLY A 37 -9.61 -7.41 -1.32
N ASP A 38 -10.64 -7.95 -1.95
CA ASP A 38 -11.00 -9.36 -1.82
C ASP A 38 -9.91 -10.29 -2.30
N LEU A 39 -9.17 -9.90 -3.36
CA LEU A 39 -8.12 -10.75 -3.92
C LEU A 39 -6.94 -10.90 -2.96
N MET A 40 -6.53 -9.83 -2.32
CA MET A 40 -5.46 -9.89 -1.32
C MET A 40 -5.89 -10.71 -0.11
N GLU A 41 -7.13 -10.57 0.30
CA GLU A 41 -7.68 -11.38 1.40
C GLU A 41 -7.71 -12.86 1.04
N GLN A 42 -8.18 -13.21 -0.15
CA GLN A 42 -8.21 -14.58 -0.63
C GLN A 42 -6.82 -15.19 -0.77
N ALA A 43 -5.83 -14.37 -1.09
CA ALA A 43 -4.44 -14.82 -1.19
C ALA A 43 -3.79 -15.09 0.18
N GLY A 44 -4.46 -14.74 1.26
CA GLY A 44 -4.01 -15.00 2.62
C GLY A 44 -3.58 -13.78 3.42
N GLY A 45 -3.84 -12.57 2.89
CA GLY A 45 -3.62 -11.33 3.65
C GLY A 45 -4.76 -11.09 4.63
N ARG A 46 -4.42 -10.57 5.80
CA ARG A 46 -5.43 -10.12 6.75
C ARG A 46 -5.86 -8.70 6.39
N LEU A 47 -7.07 -8.56 5.87
CA LEU A 47 -7.58 -7.29 5.38
C LEU A 47 -7.96 -6.35 6.53
N VAL A 48 -7.33 -5.18 6.56
CA VAL A 48 -7.60 -4.13 7.56
C VAL A 48 -8.62 -3.13 7.04
N LYS A 49 -8.41 -2.67 5.80
CA LYS A 49 -9.30 -1.73 5.11
C LYS A 49 -9.48 -2.18 3.67
N HIS A 50 -10.72 -2.14 3.20
CA HIS A 50 -11.03 -2.42 1.80
C HIS A 50 -10.88 -1.14 0.97
N TYR A 51 -10.33 -1.25 -0.27
CA TYR A 51 -10.14 -0.07 -1.12
C TYR A 51 -11.45 0.65 -1.46
N LYS A 52 -12.59 -0.03 -1.40
CA LYS A 52 -13.89 0.61 -1.62
C LYS A 52 -14.20 1.66 -0.55
N ASP A 53 -13.68 1.47 0.66
CA ASP A 53 -13.84 2.44 1.74
C ASP A 53 -12.90 3.63 1.57
N LEU A 54 -11.96 3.55 0.60
CA LEU A 54 -11.00 4.58 0.26
C LEU A 54 -11.33 5.23 -1.10
N ALA A 55 -12.46 4.88 -1.72
CA ALA A 55 -12.83 5.33 -3.06
C ALA A 55 -13.02 6.85 -3.17
N PHE A 56 -13.22 7.54 -2.04
CA PHE A 56 -13.33 9.00 -1.98
C PHE A 56 -11.98 9.72 -2.08
N MET A 57 -10.89 9.01 -2.33
CA MET A 57 -9.55 9.60 -2.47
C MET A 57 -9.27 10.12 -3.88
N GLY A 58 -10.29 10.34 -4.71
CA GLY A 58 -10.19 11.10 -5.94
C GLY A 58 -9.97 12.58 -5.66
N PHE A 59 -9.54 13.34 -6.68
CA PHE A 59 -9.10 14.74 -6.48
C PHE A 59 -10.14 15.61 -5.76
N ILE A 60 -11.40 15.53 -6.18
CA ILE A 60 -12.47 16.35 -5.57
C ILE A 60 -12.79 15.85 -4.16
N GLU A 61 -12.86 14.54 -3.99
CA GLU A 61 -13.13 13.93 -2.71
C GLU A 61 -12.01 14.16 -1.70
N VAL A 62 -10.77 14.25 -2.13
CA VAL A 62 -9.63 14.57 -1.27
C VAL A 62 -9.84 15.94 -0.60
N VAL A 63 -10.25 16.95 -1.38
CA VAL A 63 -10.49 18.30 -0.83
C VAL A 63 -11.64 18.30 0.17
N ARG A 64 -12.71 17.57 -0.14
CA ARG A 64 -13.90 17.51 0.72
C ARG A 64 -13.72 16.63 1.97
N ASN A 65 -12.87 15.61 1.87
CA ASN A 65 -12.73 14.58 2.91
C ASN A 65 -11.34 14.57 3.53
N LEU A 66 -10.68 15.72 3.59
CA LEU A 66 -9.32 15.83 4.13
C LEU A 66 -9.22 15.27 5.54
N ARG A 67 -10.22 15.55 6.38
CA ARG A 67 -10.24 15.04 7.76
C ARG A 67 -10.24 13.51 7.78
N THR A 68 -11.03 12.88 6.91
CA THR A 68 -11.09 11.41 6.81
C THR A 68 -9.76 10.84 6.33
N ILE A 69 -9.10 11.51 5.39
CA ILE A 69 -7.78 11.09 4.89
C ILE A 69 -6.74 11.16 6.01
N LEU A 70 -6.73 12.23 6.78
CA LEU A 70 -5.83 12.38 7.92
C LEU A 70 -6.10 11.32 8.99
N THR A 71 -7.36 11.00 9.23
CA THR A 71 -7.76 9.94 10.15
C THR A 71 -7.26 8.58 9.69
N ASN A 72 -7.39 8.28 8.38
CA ASN A 72 -6.89 7.04 7.81
C ASN A 72 -5.36 6.95 7.88
N LEU A 73 -4.66 8.05 7.66
CA LEU A 73 -3.20 8.09 7.81
C LEU A 73 -2.79 7.80 9.25
N LYS A 74 -3.47 8.42 10.21
CA LYS A 74 -3.21 8.19 11.64
C LYS A 74 -3.48 6.72 12.01
N PHE A 75 -4.62 6.20 11.59
CA PHE A 75 -4.99 4.82 11.83
C PHE A 75 -3.94 3.85 11.25
N CYS A 76 -3.51 4.12 10.01
CA CYS A 76 -2.50 3.29 9.35
C CYS A 76 -1.18 3.28 10.12
N ARG A 77 -0.70 4.44 10.55
CA ARG A 77 0.54 4.54 11.33
C ARG A 77 0.44 3.77 12.65
N GLU A 78 -0.67 3.93 13.35
CA GLU A 78 -0.91 3.22 14.61
C GLU A 78 -0.96 1.70 14.40
N ASP A 79 -1.61 1.27 13.33
CA ASP A 79 -1.72 -0.14 13.01
C ASP A 79 -0.36 -0.76 12.63
N ILE A 80 0.44 -0.03 11.87
CA ILE A 80 1.81 -0.46 11.54
C ILE A 80 2.67 -0.58 12.80
N LEU A 81 2.58 0.40 13.70
CA LEU A 81 3.32 0.36 14.95
C LEU A 81 2.91 -0.83 15.82
N ALA A 82 1.62 -1.13 15.88
CA ALA A 82 1.12 -2.26 16.65
C ALA A 82 1.57 -3.60 16.06
N PHE A 83 1.59 -3.70 14.74
CA PHE A 83 1.95 -4.94 14.04
C PHE A 83 3.47 -5.17 14.01
N GLN A 84 4.26 -4.10 13.93
CA GLN A 84 5.73 -4.17 13.84
C GLN A 84 6.19 -5.06 12.68
N PRO A 85 5.86 -4.71 11.43
CA PRO A 85 6.25 -5.51 10.28
C PRO A 85 7.76 -5.48 10.05
N ASP A 86 8.28 -6.55 9.47
CA ASP A 86 9.66 -6.60 9.01
C ASP A 86 9.88 -5.80 7.73
N ALA A 87 8.83 -5.67 6.92
CA ALA A 87 8.85 -4.84 5.72
C ALA A 87 7.47 -4.25 5.45
N LEU A 88 7.45 -3.02 4.98
CA LEU A 88 6.26 -2.30 4.54
C LEU A 88 6.31 -2.23 3.02
N ILE A 89 5.32 -2.83 2.35
CA ILE A 89 5.25 -2.88 0.89
C ILE A 89 4.10 -1.99 0.42
N LEU A 90 4.44 -0.97 -0.34
CA LEU A 90 3.50 0.03 -0.81
C LEU A 90 3.24 -0.16 -2.29
N ILE A 91 1.99 -0.45 -2.64
CA ILE A 91 1.59 -0.84 -3.99
C ILE A 91 0.85 0.32 -4.63
N ASP A 92 1.48 0.98 -5.60
CA ASP A 92 0.94 2.17 -6.28
C ASP A 92 0.37 3.18 -5.26
N TYR A 93 -0.77 3.82 -5.52
CA TYR A 93 -1.49 4.70 -4.59
C TYR A 93 -0.60 5.81 -4.02
N PRO A 94 0.03 6.64 -4.90
CA PRO A 94 1.14 7.49 -4.49
C PRO A 94 0.79 8.57 -3.47
N GLY A 95 -0.38 9.17 -3.55
CA GLY A 95 -0.76 10.24 -2.63
C GLY A 95 -0.73 9.81 -1.17
N PHE A 96 -1.28 8.66 -0.87
CA PHE A 96 -1.31 8.09 0.48
C PHE A 96 0.02 7.42 0.82
N ASN A 97 0.50 6.56 -0.07
CA ASN A 97 1.66 5.72 0.19
C ASN A 97 2.96 6.50 0.36
N LEU A 98 3.15 7.61 -0.36
CA LEU A 98 4.33 8.45 -0.18
C LEU A 98 4.40 9.07 1.22
N ARG A 99 3.26 9.47 1.77
CA ARG A 99 3.18 10.01 3.12
C ARG A 99 3.50 8.94 4.17
N ILE A 100 2.96 7.74 3.99
CA ILE A 100 3.25 6.62 4.87
C ILE A 100 4.73 6.23 4.78
N ALA A 101 5.30 6.19 3.57
CA ALA A 101 6.71 5.87 3.37
C ALA A 101 7.64 6.84 4.09
N LYS A 102 7.36 8.12 3.98
CA LYS A 102 8.16 9.16 4.64
C LYS A 102 8.16 8.96 6.16
N TRP A 103 7.00 8.75 6.73
CA TRP A 103 6.86 8.49 8.16
C TRP A 103 7.54 7.18 8.56
N ALA A 104 7.35 6.11 7.80
CA ALA A 104 7.89 4.79 8.12
C ALA A 104 9.42 4.78 8.11
N LYS A 105 10.03 5.45 7.13
CA LYS A 105 11.50 5.57 7.06
C LYS A 105 12.04 6.29 8.28
N LYS A 106 11.39 7.35 8.74
CA LYS A 106 11.78 8.07 9.94
C LYS A 106 11.70 7.21 11.19
N ASN A 107 10.83 6.22 11.20
CA ASN A 107 10.62 5.33 12.32
C ASN A 107 11.36 4.00 12.19
N GLY A 108 12.29 3.90 11.24
CA GLY A 108 13.17 2.74 11.11
C GLY A 108 12.59 1.54 10.38
N PHE A 109 11.43 1.67 9.76
CA PHE A 109 10.83 0.58 8.99
C PHE A 109 11.47 0.45 7.61
N LYS A 110 11.61 -0.79 7.14
CA LYS A 110 12.04 -1.06 5.77
C LYS A 110 10.85 -0.84 4.83
N VAL A 111 11.03 0.03 3.85
CA VAL A 111 9.97 0.39 2.91
C VAL A 111 10.32 -0.10 1.51
N ILE A 112 9.40 -0.81 0.88
CA ILE A 112 9.54 -1.32 -0.48
C ILE A 112 8.38 -0.77 -1.30
N PHE A 113 8.69 -0.10 -2.41
CA PHE A 113 7.67 0.36 -3.37
C PHE A 113 7.48 -0.67 -4.46
N TYR A 114 6.22 -1.02 -4.71
CA TYR A 114 5.82 -1.81 -5.86
C TYR A 114 4.99 -0.92 -6.77
N ILE A 115 5.56 -0.57 -7.92
CA ILE A 115 4.90 0.28 -8.91
C ILE A 115 4.55 -0.58 -10.11
N SER A 116 3.26 -0.56 -10.52
CA SER A 116 2.84 -1.37 -11.67
C SER A 116 3.55 -0.89 -12.94
N PRO A 117 3.84 -1.81 -13.90
CA PRO A 117 4.50 -1.43 -15.15
C PRO A 117 3.74 -0.35 -15.94
N VAL A 118 2.41 -0.35 -15.86
CA VAL A 118 1.58 0.64 -16.55
C VAL A 118 1.84 2.04 -16.00
N ILE A 119 1.85 2.20 -14.67
CA ILE A 119 2.10 3.48 -14.01
C ILE A 119 3.54 3.94 -14.29
N LEU A 120 4.49 3.03 -14.24
CA LEU A 120 5.89 3.35 -14.53
C LEU A 120 6.07 3.84 -15.97
N THR A 121 5.40 3.20 -16.93
CA THR A 121 5.42 3.61 -18.34
C THR A 121 4.84 5.02 -18.52
N LEU A 122 3.71 5.30 -17.87
CA LEU A 122 3.09 6.63 -17.92
C LEU A 122 4.01 7.70 -17.36
N LYS A 123 4.67 7.43 -16.23
CA LYS A 123 5.63 8.37 -15.62
C LYS A 123 6.80 8.63 -16.55
N LYS A 124 7.33 7.63 -17.21
CA LYS A 124 8.41 7.80 -18.19
C LYS A 124 7.98 8.65 -19.38
N SER A 125 6.74 8.49 -19.82
CA SER A 125 6.18 9.29 -20.92
C SER A 125 5.98 10.75 -20.55
N LEU A 126 5.61 11.02 -19.30
CA LEU A 126 5.29 12.36 -18.82
C LEU A 126 6.50 13.11 -18.27
N SER A 127 7.55 12.41 -17.91
CA SER A 127 8.76 13.00 -17.34
C SER A 127 9.95 12.76 -18.27
N PRO A 128 10.42 13.81 -18.98
CA PRO A 128 11.56 13.67 -19.90
C PRO A 128 12.89 13.49 -19.19
N ALA A 129 12.96 13.77 -17.89
CA ALA A 129 14.18 13.62 -17.13
C ALA A 129 14.30 12.20 -16.56
N PRO A 130 15.49 11.57 -16.62
CA PRO A 130 15.68 10.29 -15.96
C PRO A 130 15.51 10.45 -14.47
N ILE A 131 14.81 9.53 -13.87
CA ILE A 131 14.63 9.50 -12.41
C ILE A 131 15.89 8.88 -11.80
N PRO A 132 16.60 9.61 -10.94
CA PRO A 132 17.80 9.08 -10.30
C PRO A 132 17.53 7.91 -9.39
#